data_0316847bb37f3740d0770ac80b5af19d
#
_entry.id   0316847bb37f3740d0770ac80b5af19d
#
_cell.length_a   1.000
_cell.length_b   1.000
_cell.length_c   1.000
_cell.angle_alpha   90.00
_cell.angle_beta   90.00
_cell.angle_gamma   90.00
#
_symmetry.space_group_name_H-M   'P 1'
#
loop_
_entity.id
_entity.type
_entity.pdbx_description
1 polymer ?
#
loop_
_entity_poly.entity_id
_entity_poly.type
_entity_poly.pdbx_seq_one_letter_code
_entity_poly.pdbx_strand_id
1 'polypeptide(L)'
;MKLLLHICCGPCSISPIAQLREMGHELQGFFFNPNIHPYKEFERRLDTLKEYATAIDLPLTIDGRYLLEDFLAEAMRLDRIRCEGCYEMRFRIAAAAAKQQECDAFTTTLLVSPYQKHDLIRDVGERVALESGIPFYYVDFRPGWHEGVRISRERQMYRQPYCGCIFSEKERYCKQK
;
A
#
# COMPACT_ATOMS: atom_id res chain seq x y z
N MET A 1 -0.92 -13.43 15.51
CA MET A 1 -0.97 -11.96 15.70
C MET A 1 -2.08 -11.40 14.82
N LYS A 2 -2.73 -10.34 15.27
CA LYS A 2 -3.65 -9.55 14.47
C LYS A 2 -2.87 -8.41 13.78
N LEU A 3 -2.79 -8.43 12.47
CA LEU A 3 -2.00 -7.47 11.69
C LEU A 3 -2.90 -6.52 10.89
N LEU A 4 -2.63 -5.22 10.96
CA LEU A 4 -3.17 -4.28 9.99
C LEU A 4 -2.31 -4.30 8.73
N LEU A 5 -2.91 -4.68 7.60
CA LEU A 5 -2.28 -4.68 6.30
C LEU A 5 -2.69 -3.43 5.52
N HIS A 6 -1.78 -2.45 5.40
CA HIS A 6 -1.96 -1.32 4.48
C HIS A 6 -1.93 -1.80 3.03
N ILE A 7 -2.98 -1.51 2.26
CA ILE A 7 -3.17 -2.01 0.90
C ILE A 7 -3.24 -0.86 -0.10
N CYS A 8 -2.36 -0.89 -1.11
CA CYS A 8 -2.35 0.10 -2.19
C CYS A 8 -3.33 -0.23 -3.34
N CYS A 9 -3.59 -1.50 -3.60
CA CYS A 9 -4.50 -1.97 -4.65
C CYS A 9 -4.78 -3.47 -4.50
N GLY A 10 -5.84 -3.96 -5.14
CA GLY A 10 -6.22 -5.37 -5.11
C GLY A 10 -5.10 -6.32 -5.57
N PRO A 11 -4.55 -6.18 -6.78
CA PRO A 11 -3.50 -7.09 -7.28
C PRO A 11 -2.27 -7.21 -6.38
N CYS A 12 -1.84 -6.09 -5.75
CA CYS A 12 -0.67 -6.09 -4.87
C CYS A 12 -0.92 -6.80 -3.53
N SER A 13 -2.18 -7.02 -3.16
CA SER A 13 -2.53 -7.65 -1.89
C SER A 13 -2.60 -9.17 -1.95
N ILE A 14 -2.68 -9.77 -3.13
CA ILE A 14 -2.92 -11.22 -3.33
C ILE A 14 -1.86 -12.06 -2.59
N SER A 15 -0.61 -11.92 -2.96
CA SER A 15 0.48 -12.70 -2.39
C SER A 15 0.76 -12.36 -0.92
N PRO A 16 0.82 -11.08 -0.49
CA PRO A 16 0.99 -10.76 0.93
C PRO A 16 -0.11 -11.34 1.82
N ILE A 17 -1.38 -11.28 1.41
CA ILE A 17 -2.49 -11.87 2.18
C ILE A 17 -2.32 -13.37 2.31
N ALA A 18 -2.02 -14.07 1.21
CA ALA A 18 -1.83 -15.52 1.22
C ALA A 18 -0.69 -15.91 2.17
N GLN A 19 0.48 -15.27 2.06
CA GLN A 19 1.64 -15.56 2.90
C GLN A 19 1.36 -15.27 4.39
N LEU A 20 0.76 -14.13 4.70
CA LEU A 20 0.47 -13.78 6.09
C LEU A 20 -0.57 -14.72 6.73
N ARG A 21 -1.59 -15.15 5.97
CA ARG A 21 -2.56 -16.16 6.44
C ARG A 21 -1.90 -17.53 6.64
N GLU A 22 -1.01 -17.94 5.75
CA GLU A 22 -0.22 -19.18 5.89
C GLU A 22 0.68 -19.15 7.14
N MET A 23 1.21 -17.99 7.51
CA MET A 23 1.94 -17.76 8.76
C MET A 23 1.03 -17.76 10.01
N GLY A 24 -0.29 -17.92 9.86
CA GLY A 24 -1.25 -17.96 10.96
C GLY A 24 -1.65 -16.60 11.53
N HIS A 25 -1.51 -15.52 10.75
CA HIS A 25 -1.93 -14.19 11.17
C HIS A 25 -3.40 -13.91 10.84
N GLU A 26 -4.08 -13.24 11.77
CA GLU A 26 -5.36 -12.58 11.52
C GLU A 26 -5.11 -11.23 10.83
N LEU A 27 -5.86 -10.94 9.76
CA LEU A 27 -5.61 -9.75 8.94
C LEU A 27 -6.78 -8.77 8.99
N GLN A 28 -6.45 -7.52 9.18
CA GLN A 28 -7.31 -6.37 8.98
C GLN A 28 -6.77 -5.54 7.82
N GLY A 29 -7.46 -5.54 6.69
CA GLY A 29 -7.11 -4.71 5.54
C GLY A 29 -7.38 -3.23 5.82
N PHE A 30 -6.49 -2.36 5.33
CA PHE A 30 -6.62 -0.92 5.47
C PHE A 30 -6.23 -0.21 4.17
N PHE A 31 -7.15 0.59 3.61
CA PHE A 31 -6.89 1.42 2.44
C PHE A 31 -6.78 2.89 2.83
N PHE A 32 -5.61 3.47 2.61
CA PHE A 32 -5.34 4.91 2.65
C PHE A 32 -4.21 5.25 1.69
N ASN A 33 -4.52 5.92 0.58
CA ASN A 33 -3.56 6.15 -0.51
C ASN A 33 -3.69 7.54 -1.10
N PRO A 34 -3.20 8.59 -0.41
CA PRO A 34 -3.27 9.99 -0.90
C PRO A 34 -2.42 10.22 -2.16
N ASN A 35 -1.56 9.25 -2.49
CA ASN A 35 -0.64 9.30 -3.62
C ASN A 35 -1.24 8.81 -4.95
N ILE A 36 -2.47 8.28 -4.96
CA ILE A 36 -3.05 7.73 -6.20
C ILE A 36 -3.80 8.82 -6.96
N HIS A 37 -3.33 9.12 -8.17
CA HIS A 37 -3.87 10.15 -9.05
C HIS A 37 -3.96 9.64 -10.50
N PRO A 38 -4.90 10.20 -11.32
CA PRO A 38 -5.98 11.10 -10.95
C PRO A 38 -7.09 10.39 -10.17
N TYR A 39 -8.15 11.13 -9.81
CA TYR A 39 -9.26 10.58 -9.01
C TYR A 39 -9.88 9.30 -9.60
N LYS A 40 -10.00 9.20 -10.91
CA LYS A 40 -10.52 8.00 -11.59
C LYS A 40 -9.62 6.77 -11.40
N GLU A 41 -8.32 6.95 -11.30
CA GLU A 41 -7.39 5.87 -10.97
C GLU A 41 -7.51 5.45 -9.51
N PHE A 42 -7.66 6.42 -8.60
CA PHE A 42 -7.93 6.17 -7.18
C PHE A 42 -9.21 5.35 -6.99
N GLU A 43 -10.32 5.81 -7.57
CA GLU A 43 -11.62 5.15 -7.54
C GLU A 43 -11.53 3.70 -8.05
N ARG A 44 -10.91 3.50 -9.21
CA ARG A 44 -10.76 2.19 -9.84
C ARG A 44 -9.95 1.20 -8.99
N ARG A 45 -8.88 1.65 -8.34
CA ARG A 45 -8.09 0.79 -7.42
C ARG A 45 -8.86 0.44 -6.18
N LEU A 46 -9.58 1.39 -5.63
CA LEU A 46 -10.43 1.18 -4.45
C LEU A 46 -11.53 0.17 -4.74
N ASP A 47 -12.24 0.32 -5.85
CA ASP A 47 -13.33 -0.60 -6.21
C ASP A 47 -12.82 -2.02 -6.47
N THR A 48 -11.72 -2.16 -7.21
CA THR A 48 -11.06 -3.47 -7.40
C THR A 48 -10.67 -4.12 -6.06
N LEU A 49 -10.18 -3.31 -5.10
CA LEU A 49 -9.83 -3.83 -3.78
C LEU A 49 -11.08 -4.27 -2.98
N LYS A 50 -12.17 -3.50 -3.01
CA LYS A 50 -13.42 -3.87 -2.34
C LYS A 50 -13.97 -5.21 -2.85
N GLU A 51 -14.00 -5.37 -4.19
CA GLU A 51 -14.44 -6.62 -4.82
C GLU A 51 -13.56 -7.80 -4.37
N TYR A 52 -12.24 -7.62 -4.40
CA TYR A 52 -11.32 -8.67 -3.99
C TYR A 52 -11.42 -9.00 -2.51
N ALA A 53 -11.47 -8.00 -1.63
CA ALA A 53 -11.60 -8.19 -0.18
C ALA A 53 -12.87 -8.96 0.18
N THR A 54 -14.00 -8.62 -0.47
CA THR A 54 -15.27 -9.35 -0.31
C THR A 54 -15.12 -10.81 -0.76
N ALA A 55 -14.48 -11.05 -1.90
CA ALA A 55 -14.35 -12.41 -2.46
C ALA A 55 -13.45 -13.34 -1.64
N ILE A 56 -12.63 -12.81 -0.73
CA ILE A 56 -11.71 -13.58 0.12
C ILE A 56 -11.99 -13.45 1.62
N ASP A 57 -13.13 -12.88 1.99
CA ASP A 57 -13.54 -12.62 3.37
C ASP A 57 -12.45 -11.86 4.17
N LEU A 58 -11.89 -10.78 3.58
CA LEU A 58 -10.96 -9.91 4.26
C LEU A 58 -11.71 -8.71 4.88
N PRO A 59 -11.72 -8.55 6.21
CA PRO A 59 -12.19 -7.33 6.83
C PRO A 59 -11.41 -6.13 6.30
N LEU A 60 -12.09 -5.11 5.78
CA LEU A 60 -11.47 -3.96 5.12
C LEU A 60 -11.98 -2.64 5.69
N THR A 61 -11.09 -1.85 6.25
CA THR A 61 -11.36 -0.46 6.62
C THR A 61 -10.84 0.47 5.53
N ILE A 62 -11.63 1.47 5.15
CA ILE A 62 -11.33 2.39 4.07
C ILE A 62 -11.31 3.82 4.59
N ASP A 63 -10.16 4.48 4.44
CA ASP A 63 -10.05 5.93 4.46
C ASP A 63 -10.00 6.40 3.00
N GLY A 64 -11.15 6.80 2.49
CA GLY A 64 -11.35 7.15 1.08
C GLY A 64 -11.09 8.61 0.76
N ARG A 65 -10.43 9.38 1.63
CA ARG A 65 -10.09 10.78 1.36
C ARG A 65 -9.13 10.89 0.18
N TYR A 66 -9.48 11.73 -0.79
CA TYR A 66 -8.63 12.05 -1.93
C TYR A 66 -7.85 13.34 -1.62
N LEU A 67 -6.66 13.20 -1.06
CA LEU A 67 -5.83 14.29 -0.52
C LEU A 67 -4.75 14.70 -1.53
N LEU A 68 -5.17 15.19 -2.70
CA LEU A 68 -4.25 15.56 -3.78
C LEU A 68 -3.30 16.68 -3.36
N GLU A 69 -3.83 17.75 -2.78
CA GLU A 69 -3.10 18.95 -2.40
C GLU A 69 -2.09 18.65 -1.29
N ASP A 70 -2.50 17.90 -0.26
CA ASP A 70 -1.62 17.46 0.83
C ASP A 70 -0.48 16.60 0.33
N PHE A 71 -0.78 15.66 -0.58
CA PHE A 71 0.24 14.84 -1.20
C PHE A 71 1.22 15.68 -2.05
N LEU A 72 0.72 16.61 -2.86
CA LEU A 72 1.57 17.45 -3.70
C LEU A 72 2.46 18.36 -2.85
N ALA A 73 1.93 18.96 -1.78
CA ALA A 73 2.71 19.77 -0.85
C ALA A 73 3.89 18.96 -0.25
N GLU A 74 3.62 17.73 0.19
CA GLU A 74 4.66 16.84 0.71
C GLU A 74 5.66 16.40 -0.37
N ALA A 75 5.17 16.01 -1.55
CA ALA A 75 5.99 15.51 -2.64
C ALA A 75 6.90 16.57 -3.27
N MET A 76 6.58 17.85 -3.12
CA MET A 76 7.36 19.00 -3.62
C MET A 76 8.41 19.51 -2.62
N ARG A 77 8.50 18.92 -1.44
CA ARG A 77 9.58 19.26 -0.49
C ARG A 77 10.93 18.95 -1.08
N LEU A 78 11.90 19.86 -0.84
CA LEU A 78 13.27 19.76 -1.36
C LEU A 78 14.25 19.13 -0.36
N ASP A 79 13.84 18.96 0.88
CA ASP A 79 14.66 18.48 1.99
C ASP A 79 14.72 16.96 2.11
N ARG A 80 13.92 16.23 1.29
CA ARG A 80 13.89 14.76 1.30
C ARG A 80 13.46 14.14 -0.03
N ILE A 81 13.66 12.83 -0.14
CA ILE A 81 13.21 12.04 -1.30
C ILE A 81 11.68 11.98 -1.32
N ARG A 82 11.06 12.34 -2.45
CA ARG A 82 9.59 12.30 -2.63
C ARG A 82 8.92 11.00 -2.17
N CYS A 83 9.51 9.84 -2.50
CA CYS A 83 8.97 8.54 -2.09
C CYS A 83 9.00 8.34 -0.57
N GLU A 84 9.97 8.91 0.13
CA GLU A 84 10.06 8.85 1.59
C GLU A 84 8.84 9.51 2.25
N GLY A 85 8.53 10.75 1.87
CA GLY A 85 7.33 11.45 2.35
C GLY A 85 6.04 10.71 2.00
N CYS A 86 5.97 10.15 0.79
CA CYS A 86 4.84 9.35 0.35
C CYS A 86 4.62 8.10 1.23
N TYR A 87 5.68 7.38 1.61
CA TYR A 87 5.57 6.22 2.50
C TYR A 87 5.21 6.66 3.91
N GLU A 88 5.84 7.71 4.41
CA GLU A 88 5.59 8.22 5.75
C GLU A 88 4.14 8.66 5.95
N MET A 89 3.56 9.43 5.02
CA MET A 89 2.14 9.84 5.08
C MET A 89 1.23 8.63 5.25
N ARG A 90 1.45 7.57 4.48
CA ARG A 90 0.63 6.36 4.52
C ARG A 90 0.82 5.55 5.79
N PHE A 91 2.06 5.39 6.22
CA PHE A 91 2.38 4.54 7.37
C PHE A 91 1.98 5.18 8.69
N ARG A 92 2.05 6.51 8.84
CA ARG A 92 1.53 7.21 10.03
C ARG A 92 0.04 6.97 10.23
N ILE A 93 -0.73 7.04 9.17
CA ILE A 93 -2.18 6.78 9.21
C ILE A 93 -2.46 5.28 9.41
N ALA A 94 -1.70 4.39 8.77
CA ALA A 94 -1.83 2.95 8.99
C ALA A 94 -1.49 2.54 10.43
N ALA A 95 -0.42 3.09 11.02
CA ALA A 95 -0.06 2.85 12.42
C ALA A 95 -1.14 3.36 13.39
N ALA A 96 -1.70 4.54 13.15
CA ALA A 96 -2.81 5.07 13.94
C ALA A 96 -4.06 4.18 13.84
N ALA A 97 -4.40 3.72 12.62
CA ALA A 97 -5.51 2.81 12.40
C ALA A 97 -5.27 1.44 13.07
N ALA A 98 -4.03 0.93 13.05
CA ALA A 98 -3.68 -0.30 13.74
C ALA A 98 -3.95 -0.22 15.25
N LYS A 99 -3.59 0.89 15.88
CA LYS A 99 -3.90 1.14 17.30
C LYS A 99 -5.40 1.18 17.57
N GLN A 100 -6.15 1.93 16.76
CA GLN A 100 -7.60 2.05 16.92
C GLN A 100 -8.34 0.72 16.76
N GLN A 101 -7.78 -0.19 15.95
CA GLN A 101 -8.35 -1.49 15.67
C GLN A 101 -7.74 -2.62 16.52
N GLU A 102 -6.96 -2.25 17.54
CA GLU A 102 -6.32 -3.19 18.46
C GLU A 102 -5.52 -4.27 17.73
N CYS A 103 -4.77 -3.87 16.68
CA CYS A 103 -3.83 -4.74 15.99
C CYS A 103 -2.48 -4.76 16.73
N ASP A 104 -1.80 -5.90 16.70
CA ASP A 104 -0.48 -6.08 17.32
C ASP A 104 0.64 -5.34 16.57
N ALA A 105 0.47 -5.19 15.25
CA ALA A 105 1.44 -4.53 14.37
C ALA A 105 0.78 -4.07 13.07
N PHE A 106 1.51 -3.28 12.27
CA PHE A 106 1.09 -2.94 10.90
C PHE A 106 2.15 -3.38 9.89
N THR A 107 1.71 -3.63 8.66
CA THR A 107 2.56 -3.94 7.50
C THR A 107 1.97 -3.35 6.23
N THR A 108 2.62 -3.56 5.08
CA THR A 108 2.18 -2.97 3.82
C THR A 108 2.37 -3.88 2.61
N THR A 109 1.42 -3.86 1.69
CA THR A 109 1.53 -4.53 0.39
C THR A 109 2.59 -3.92 -0.54
N LEU A 110 3.15 -2.76 -0.21
CA LEU A 110 4.23 -2.16 -0.99
C LEU A 110 5.48 -3.04 -1.03
N LEU A 111 5.68 -3.87 -0.02
CA LEU A 111 6.81 -4.80 0.09
C LEU A 111 6.78 -5.95 -0.94
N VAL A 112 5.68 -6.11 -1.70
CA VAL A 112 5.60 -7.13 -2.76
C VAL A 112 6.17 -6.66 -4.08
N SER A 113 6.20 -5.35 -4.33
CA SER A 113 6.56 -4.83 -5.65
C SER A 113 8.07 -4.70 -5.85
N PRO A 114 8.63 -5.30 -6.90
CA PRO A 114 10.05 -5.11 -7.24
C PRO A 114 10.38 -3.70 -7.75
N TYR A 115 9.36 -2.89 -8.05
CA TYR A 115 9.51 -1.52 -8.54
C TYR A 115 9.48 -0.47 -7.43
N GLN A 116 9.18 -0.87 -6.21
CA GLN A 116 9.19 0.01 -5.04
C GLN A 116 10.60 0.09 -4.44
N LYS A 117 10.88 1.18 -3.72
CA LYS A 117 12.14 1.37 -3.01
C LYS A 117 12.12 0.58 -1.69
N HIS A 118 12.40 -0.72 -1.78
CA HIS A 118 12.17 -1.70 -0.71
C HIS A 118 12.86 -1.33 0.63
N ASP A 119 14.15 -0.98 0.58
CA ASP A 119 14.89 -0.59 1.79
C ASP A 119 14.31 0.70 2.41
N LEU A 120 13.94 1.67 1.57
CA LEU A 120 13.30 2.90 2.04
C LEU A 120 11.92 2.63 2.68
N ILE A 121 11.16 1.65 2.17
CA ILE A 121 9.89 1.24 2.80
C ILE A 121 10.16 0.68 4.19
N ARG A 122 11.16 -0.18 4.35
CA ARG A 122 11.55 -0.74 5.63
C ARG A 122 11.98 0.35 6.61
N ASP A 123 12.89 1.21 6.19
CA ASP A 123 13.46 2.27 7.05
C ASP A 123 12.37 3.25 7.53
N VAL A 124 11.45 3.64 6.64
CA VAL A 124 10.31 4.50 7.00
C VAL A 124 9.32 3.76 7.91
N GLY A 125 9.06 2.48 7.63
CA GLY A 125 8.18 1.65 8.46
C GLY A 125 8.69 1.50 9.89
N GLU A 126 9.98 1.21 10.06
CA GLU A 126 10.65 1.09 11.36
C GLU A 126 10.66 2.43 12.12
N ARG A 127 10.96 3.54 11.42
CA ARG A 127 10.90 4.88 12.02
C ARG A 127 9.50 5.22 12.53
N VAL A 128 8.47 5.01 11.71
CA VAL A 128 7.07 5.25 12.11
C VAL A 128 6.67 4.33 13.27
N ALA A 129 7.15 3.09 13.30
CA ALA A 129 6.90 2.17 14.40
C ALA A 129 7.46 2.70 15.73
N LEU A 130 8.70 3.19 15.74
CA LEU A 130 9.31 3.80 16.92
C LEU A 130 8.53 5.03 17.40
N GLU A 131 8.13 5.91 16.51
CA GLU A 131 7.40 7.13 16.83
C GLU A 131 5.96 6.87 17.29
N SER A 132 5.30 5.91 16.68
CA SER A 132 3.91 5.58 16.99
C SER A 132 3.75 4.59 18.15
N GLY A 133 4.78 3.83 18.48
CA GLY A 133 4.72 2.76 19.49
C GLY A 133 3.86 1.55 19.05
N ILE A 134 3.67 1.35 17.74
CA ILE A 134 3.10 0.13 17.17
C ILE A 134 4.12 -0.52 16.21
N PRO A 135 4.45 -1.81 16.35
CA PRO A 135 5.49 -2.46 15.56
C PRO A 135 5.19 -2.44 14.04
N PHE A 136 6.23 -2.27 13.23
CA PHE A 136 6.18 -2.54 11.80
C PHE A 136 6.57 -3.99 11.54
N TYR A 137 5.64 -4.79 11.03
CA TYR A 137 5.87 -6.19 10.72
C TYR A 137 6.46 -6.30 9.31
N TYR A 138 7.78 -6.43 9.24
CA TYR A 138 8.49 -6.53 7.97
C TYR A 138 8.54 -7.97 7.45
N VAL A 139 8.11 -8.14 6.19
CA VAL A 139 8.29 -9.37 5.40
C VAL A 139 8.64 -8.99 3.98
N ASP A 140 9.63 -9.65 3.39
CA ASP A 140 9.92 -9.50 1.96
C ASP A 140 8.94 -10.35 1.15
N PHE A 141 7.89 -9.72 0.62
CA PHE A 141 6.87 -10.38 -0.19
C PHE A 141 7.25 -10.50 -1.69
N ARG A 142 8.40 -9.95 -2.12
CA ARG A 142 8.81 -9.98 -3.54
C ARG A 142 8.87 -11.35 -4.18
N PRO A 143 9.26 -12.44 -3.48
CA PRO A 143 9.20 -13.79 -4.05
C PRO A 143 7.82 -14.19 -4.58
N GLY A 144 6.74 -13.66 -3.99
CA GLY A 144 5.36 -13.92 -4.40
C GLY A 144 4.82 -12.99 -5.50
N TRP A 145 5.64 -12.07 -6.05
CA TRP A 145 5.19 -11.10 -7.05
C TRP A 145 4.59 -11.75 -8.31
N HIS A 146 5.30 -12.71 -8.89
CA HIS A 146 4.86 -13.36 -10.14
C HIS A 146 3.56 -14.13 -9.96
N GLU A 147 3.40 -14.78 -8.83
CA GLU A 147 2.16 -15.51 -8.48
C GLU A 147 0.98 -14.55 -8.31
N GLY A 148 1.18 -13.43 -7.60
CA GLY A 148 0.17 -12.38 -7.49
C GLY A 148 -0.26 -11.81 -8.85
N VAL A 149 0.71 -11.61 -9.76
CA VAL A 149 0.46 -11.18 -11.14
C VAL A 149 -0.39 -12.22 -11.90
N ARG A 150 -0.04 -13.51 -11.80
CA ARG A 150 -0.78 -14.60 -12.46
C ARG A 150 -2.23 -14.65 -11.98
N ILE A 151 -2.45 -14.68 -10.67
CA ILE A 151 -3.79 -14.74 -10.07
C ILE A 151 -4.61 -13.49 -10.43
N SER A 152 -4.00 -12.31 -10.42
CA SER A 152 -4.71 -11.08 -10.79
C SER A 152 -5.22 -11.08 -12.24
N ARG A 153 -4.48 -11.72 -13.15
CA ARG A 153 -4.90 -11.89 -14.55
C ARG A 153 -6.04 -12.91 -14.68
N GLU A 154 -5.93 -14.05 -14.02
CA GLU A 154 -6.96 -15.08 -14.01
C GLU A 154 -8.30 -14.56 -13.44
N ARG A 155 -8.23 -13.70 -12.43
CA ARG A 155 -9.39 -13.03 -11.83
C ARG A 155 -9.85 -11.80 -12.62
N GLN A 156 -9.19 -11.45 -13.74
CA GLN A 156 -9.49 -10.28 -14.57
C GLN A 156 -9.51 -8.96 -13.77
N MET A 157 -8.69 -8.86 -12.73
CA MET A 157 -8.62 -7.67 -11.88
C MET A 157 -8.03 -6.50 -12.65
N TYR A 158 -8.51 -5.29 -12.38
CA TYR A 158 -7.83 -4.09 -12.85
C TYR A 158 -6.41 -4.03 -12.30
N ARG A 159 -5.44 -3.86 -13.18
CA ARG A 159 -4.02 -3.76 -12.84
C ARG A 159 -3.49 -2.38 -13.19
N GLN A 160 -2.96 -1.71 -12.17
CA GLN A 160 -2.43 -0.37 -12.33
C GLN A 160 -1.22 -0.32 -13.28
N PRO A 161 -1.16 0.69 -14.18
CA PRO A 161 -0.05 0.83 -15.11
C PRO A 161 1.16 1.58 -14.54
N TYR A 162 1.06 2.23 -13.37
CA TYR A 162 2.11 2.97 -12.70
C TYR A 162 1.96 2.89 -11.17
N CYS A 163 2.95 3.41 -10.41
CA CYS A 163 2.94 3.35 -8.94
C CYS A 163 1.68 3.96 -8.31
N GLY A 164 1.18 5.07 -8.86
CA GLY A 164 -0.04 5.75 -8.42
C GLY A 164 0.08 7.27 -8.46
N CYS A 165 1.22 7.84 -8.08
CA CYS A 165 1.36 9.29 -8.07
C CYS A 165 1.53 9.87 -9.48
N ILE A 166 1.10 11.13 -9.64
CA ILE A 166 1.20 11.86 -10.89
C ILE A 166 2.64 11.95 -11.42
N PHE A 167 3.64 11.94 -10.55
CA PHE A 167 5.05 11.93 -10.95
C PHE A 167 5.45 10.59 -11.58
N SER A 168 4.98 9.47 -11.04
CA SER A 168 5.23 8.15 -11.63
C SER A 168 4.47 7.95 -12.95
N GLU A 169 3.31 8.57 -13.09
CA GLU A 169 2.58 8.65 -14.34
C GLU A 169 3.39 9.39 -15.39
N LYS A 170 3.87 10.61 -15.04
CA LYS A 170 4.74 11.40 -15.92
C LYS A 170 6.00 10.64 -16.33
N GLU A 171 6.71 10.02 -15.39
CA GLU A 171 7.93 9.24 -15.65
C GLU A 171 7.67 8.06 -16.61
N ARG A 172 6.47 7.49 -16.56
CA ARG A 172 6.09 6.37 -17.44
C ARG A 172 5.74 6.81 -18.85
N TYR A 173 4.98 7.88 -19.00
CA TYR A 173 4.36 8.25 -20.27
C TYR A 173 4.96 9.48 -20.93
N CYS A 174 5.44 10.45 -20.17
CA CYS A 174 6.09 11.65 -20.68
C CYS A 174 7.59 11.39 -20.87
N LYS A 175 7.95 10.66 -21.93
CA LYS A 175 9.35 10.50 -22.32
C LYS A 175 9.78 11.80 -22.98
N GLN A 176 10.60 12.60 -22.30
CA GLN A 176 11.30 13.68 -22.96
C GLN A 176 12.21 13.05 -24.04
N LYS A 177 12.01 13.49 -25.29
CA LYS A 177 12.90 13.14 -26.40
C LYS A 177 14.23 13.86 -26.25
#